data_42e96b6485c0fdd0c4a93c93ff906cf2
#
_entry.id   42e96b6485c0fdd0c4a93c93ff906cf2
#
_cell.length_a   1.000
_cell.length_b   1.000
_cell.length_c   1.000
_cell.angle_alpha   90.00
_cell.angle_beta   90.00
_cell.angle_gamma   90.00
#
_symmetry.space_group_name_H-M   'P 1'
#
loop_
_entity.id
_entity.type
_entity.pdbx_description
1 polymer ?
#
loop_
_entity_poly.entity_id
_entity_poly.type
_entity_poly.pdbx_seq_one_letter_code
_entity_poly.pdbx_strand_id
1 'polypeptide(L)'
;MSRVILLWSGGKDAMLALCHARQAGHQLVALATFAPPEPRFLAHPLPLVRRQAEALGLPHLLVTIEAPFDLGYERALARLKEEWQLDGVVTGDIDSVGGAPNWIRERCQPLGLTVHTPLWQQSRQALLADMLARGIIAHLSCVDTRVLAPEWTGRTLDAATLAELQQLAEREGFDACGEQGEYHTMVTDGPGFAAPLRLDDWLVARQDHLAYLAEPQG
;
A
#
# COMPACT_ATOMS: atom_id res chain seq x y z
N MET A 1 21.67 10.76 -3.71
CA MET A 1 20.93 9.59 -4.23
C MET A 1 21.01 8.52 -3.15
N SER A 2 19.90 8.18 -2.49
CA SER A 2 19.87 7.22 -1.39
C SER A 2 19.40 5.86 -1.88
N ARG A 3 20.01 4.79 -1.36
CA ARG A 3 19.56 3.40 -1.59
C ARG A 3 18.44 3.08 -0.60
N VAL A 4 17.24 2.82 -1.08
CA VAL A 4 16.06 2.67 -0.25
C VAL A 4 15.25 1.42 -0.62
N ILE A 5 14.59 0.82 0.37
CA ILE A 5 13.46 -0.07 0.14
C ILE A 5 12.16 0.70 0.30
N LEU A 6 11.12 0.25 -0.38
CA LEU A 6 9.76 0.75 -0.17
C LEU A 6 8.97 -0.28 0.64
N LEU A 7 8.33 0.16 1.73
CA LEU A 7 7.36 -0.66 2.46
C LEU A 7 6.12 -0.81 1.59
N TRP A 8 5.89 -2.05 1.13
CA TRP A 8 4.97 -2.33 0.03
C TRP A 8 3.74 -3.09 0.49
N SER A 9 2.58 -2.47 0.36
CA SER A 9 1.27 -3.10 0.53
C SER A 9 0.61 -3.47 -0.80
N GLY A 10 1.07 -2.88 -1.90
CA GLY A 10 0.44 -3.00 -3.22
C GLY A 10 -0.72 -2.04 -3.46
N GLY A 11 -1.06 -1.21 -2.48
CA GLY A 11 -2.13 -0.22 -2.57
C GLY A 11 -1.72 1.08 -3.27
N LYS A 12 -2.72 1.96 -3.47
CA LYS A 12 -2.57 3.25 -4.14
C LYS A 12 -1.47 4.12 -3.57
N ASP A 13 -1.38 4.19 -2.23
CA ASP A 13 -0.45 5.08 -1.54
C ASP A 13 0.99 4.58 -1.61
N ALA A 14 1.19 3.25 -1.49
CA ALA A 14 2.50 2.65 -1.71
C ALA A 14 2.98 2.88 -3.15
N MET A 15 2.10 2.76 -4.14
CA MET A 15 2.43 3.04 -5.54
C MET A 15 2.74 4.52 -5.78
N LEU A 16 1.96 5.43 -5.19
CA LEU A 16 2.20 6.86 -5.29
C LEU A 16 3.54 7.24 -4.63
N ALA A 17 3.84 6.67 -3.46
CA ALA A 17 5.14 6.84 -2.78
C ALA A 17 6.30 6.32 -3.62
N LEU A 18 6.13 5.20 -4.35
CA LEU A 18 7.12 4.70 -5.31
C LEU A 18 7.42 5.73 -6.40
N CYS A 19 6.38 6.32 -6.98
CA CYS A 19 6.52 7.34 -8.01
C CYS A 19 7.29 8.57 -7.51
N HIS A 20 6.93 9.06 -6.32
CA HIS A 20 7.61 10.20 -5.70
C HIS A 20 9.07 9.90 -5.34
N ALA A 21 9.35 8.69 -4.82
CA ALA A 21 10.71 8.28 -4.50
C ALA A 21 11.61 8.21 -5.74
N ARG A 22 11.09 7.68 -6.86
CA ARG A 22 11.79 7.66 -8.15
C ARG A 22 12.03 9.09 -8.67
N GLN A 23 11.03 9.95 -8.58
CA GLN A 23 11.11 11.36 -8.99
C GLN A 23 12.14 12.14 -8.16
N ALA A 24 12.26 11.84 -6.86
CA ALA A 24 13.27 12.41 -5.97
C ALA A 24 14.69 11.85 -6.22
N GLY A 25 14.86 10.93 -7.16
CA GLY A 25 16.14 10.34 -7.52
C GLY A 25 16.66 9.29 -6.53
N HIS A 26 15.79 8.70 -5.69
CA HIS A 26 16.19 7.57 -4.85
C HIS A 26 16.35 6.29 -5.69
N GLN A 27 17.33 5.48 -5.30
CA GLN A 27 17.51 4.14 -5.85
C GLN A 27 16.66 3.15 -5.05
N LEU A 28 15.49 2.82 -5.59
CA LEU A 28 14.65 1.74 -5.05
C LEU A 28 15.30 0.39 -5.36
N VAL A 29 15.72 -0.34 -4.33
CA VAL A 29 16.41 -1.63 -4.51
C VAL A 29 15.50 -2.83 -4.31
N ALA A 30 14.43 -2.70 -3.53
CA ALA A 30 13.43 -3.74 -3.33
C ALA A 30 12.10 -3.16 -2.79
N LEU A 31 11.04 -3.96 -2.91
CA LEU A 31 9.76 -3.77 -2.24
C LEU A 31 9.69 -4.74 -1.04
N ALA A 32 9.37 -4.26 0.15
CA ALA A 32 9.35 -5.08 1.36
C ALA A 32 7.96 -5.11 1.99
N THR A 33 7.39 -6.30 2.14
CA THR A 33 6.14 -6.53 2.87
C THR A 33 6.46 -7.22 4.18
N PHE A 34 6.21 -6.55 5.31
CA PHE A 34 6.38 -7.12 6.62
C PHE A 34 5.13 -7.90 7.03
N ALA A 35 5.31 -9.09 7.56
CA ALA A 35 4.23 -10.02 7.81
C ALA A 35 4.49 -10.94 9.00
N PRO A 36 3.46 -11.43 9.71
CA PRO A 36 3.61 -12.52 10.65
C PRO A 36 4.01 -13.82 9.93
N PRO A 37 4.39 -14.89 10.65
CA PRO A 37 4.81 -16.17 10.04
C PRO A 37 3.80 -16.79 9.08
N GLU A 38 2.51 -16.68 9.38
CA GLU A 38 1.41 -17.17 8.54
C GLU A 38 0.51 -16.02 8.09
N PRO A 39 0.95 -15.23 7.10
CA PRO A 39 0.23 -14.03 6.72
C PRO A 39 -1.07 -14.35 5.97
N ARG A 40 -2.17 -13.73 6.40
CA ARG A 40 -3.47 -13.75 5.73
C ARG A 40 -3.94 -12.32 5.51
N PHE A 41 -3.55 -11.74 4.40
CA PHE A 41 -3.93 -10.38 4.04
C PHE A 41 -5.12 -10.40 3.08
N LEU A 42 -6.33 -10.25 3.60
CA LEU A 42 -7.55 -10.21 2.77
C LEU A 42 -7.53 -9.01 1.82
N ALA A 43 -7.14 -7.84 2.33
CA ALA A 43 -7.10 -6.60 1.55
C ALA A 43 -5.93 -6.54 0.54
N HIS A 44 -4.85 -7.26 0.83
CA HIS A 44 -3.59 -7.21 0.06
C HIS A 44 -3.06 -8.63 -0.21
N PRO A 45 -3.72 -9.39 -1.09
CA PRO A 45 -3.34 -10.79 -1.38
C PRO A 45 -1.89 -10.89 -1.85
N LEU A 46 -1.08 -11.69 -1.16
CA LEU A 46 0.35 -11.84 -1.44
C LEU A 46 0.67 -12.28 -2.88
N PRO A 47 -0.12 -13.16 -3.53
CA PRO A 47 0.10 -13.47 -4.94
C PRO A 47 0.07 -12.24 -5.83
N LEU A 48 -0.90 -11.33 -5.61
CA LEU A 48 -0.99 -10.09 -6.38
C LEU A 48 0.16 -9.13 -6.06
N VAL A 49 0.54 -9.01 -4.78
CA VAL A 49 1.71 -8.21 -4.35
C VAL A 49 2.99 -8.67 -5.04
N ARG A 50 3.19 -9.99 -5.20
CA ARG A 50 4.35 -10.56 -5.92
C ARG A 50 4.30 -10.22 -7.40
N ARG A 51 3.15 -10.40 -8.05
CA ARG A 51 2.95 -10.05 -9.46
C ARG A 51 3.19 -8.56 -9.73
N GLN A 52 2.81 -7.68 -8.79
CA GLN A 52 3.11 -6.25 -8.88
C GLN A 52 4.62 -5.99 -8.89
N ALA A 53 5.37 -6.63 -7.99
CA ALA A 53 6.82 -6.47 -7.93
C ALA A 53 7.51 -6.98 -9.20
N GLU A 54 7.07 -8.10 -9.74
CA GLU A 54 7.53 -8.64 -11.04
C GLU A 54 7.25 -7.64 -12.17
N ALA A 55 6.03 -7.10 -12.25
CA ALA A 55 5.66 -6.11 -13.25
C ALA A 55 6.45 -4.80 -13.12
N LEU A 56 6.85 -4.42 -11.91
CA LEU A 56 7.69 -3.26 -11.63
C LEU A 56 9.20 -3.52 -11.83
N GLY A 57 9.59 -4.77 -12.08
CA GLY A 57 10.98 -5.19 -12.23
C GLY A 57 11.81 -5.02 -10.95
N LEU A 58 11.16 -5.13 -9.77
CA LEU A 58 11.80 -4.97 -8.47
C LEU A 58 11.72 -6.28 -7.66
N PRO A 59 12.79 -6.64 -6.92
CA PRO A 59 12.72 -7.73 -5.95
C PRO A 59 11.62 -7.49 -4.91
N HIS A 60 10.84 -8.54 -4.57
CA HIS A 60 9.88 -8.51 -3.47
C HIS A 60 10.42 -9.30 -2.28
N LEU A 61 10.49 -8.66 -1.13
CA LEU A 61 10.92 -9.24 0.12
C LEU A 61 9.70 -9.43 1.03
N LEU A 62 9.30 -10.67 1.27
CA LEU A 62 8.35 -10.99 2.34
C LEU A 62 9.16 -11.16 3.62
N VAL A 63 9.06 -10.18 4.52
CA VAL A 63 9.85 -10.09 5.73
C VAL A 63 9.03 -10.58 6.91
N THR A 64 9.34 -11.78 7.39
CA THR A 64 8.66 -12.34 8.56
C THR A 64 9.10 -11.63 9.83
N ILE A 65 8.14 -11.21 10.63
CA ILE A 65 8.33 -10.59 11.94
C ILE A 65 7.55 -11.37 13.01
N GLU A 66 8.18 -11.55 14.17
CA GLU A 66 7.62 -12.23 15.32
C GLU A 66 7.49 -11.25 16.49
N ALA A 67 6.60 -11.57 17.41
CA ALA A 67 6.44 -10.80 18.65
C ALA A 67 7.72 -10.85 19.52
N PRO A 68 8.06 -9.80 20.26
CA PRO A 68 7.43 -8.47 20.24
C PRO A 68 7.66 -7.75 18.91
N PHE A 69 6.59 -7.28 18.28
CA PHE A 69 6.62 -6.78 16.89
C PHE A 69 7.53 -5.58 16.69
N ASP A 70 7.65 -4.69 17.66
CA ASP A 70 8.58 -3.54 17.63
C ASP A 70 10.03 -4.00 17.48
N LEU A 71 10.47 -4.93 18.33
CA LEU A 71 11.81 -5.53 18.27
C LEU A 71 11.99 -6.41 17.01
N GLY A 72 10.94 -7.12 16.61
CA GLY A 72 10.94 -7.93 15.38
C GLY A 72 11.18 -7.05 14.14
N TYR A 73 10.51 -5.91 14.08
CA TYR A 73 10.70 -4.91 13.02
C TYR A 73 12.11 -4.32 13.00
N GLU A 74 12.61 -3.89 14.16
CA GLU A 74 13.97 -3.33 14.27
C GLU A 74 15.03 -4.32 13.82
N ARG A 75 14.95 -5.58 14.27
CA ARG A 75 15.88 -6.64 13.83
C ARG A 75 15.83 -6.89 12.34
N ALA A 76 14.62 -6.92 11.77
CA ALA A 76 14.42 -7.13 10.35
C ALA A 76 14.97 -5.94 9.53
N LEU A 77 14.72 -4.71 9.97
CA LEU A 77 15.27 -3.51 9.34
C LEU A 77 16.80 -3.45 9.44
N ALA A 78 17.38 -3.83 10.59
CA ALA A 78 18.83 -3.89 10.75
C ALA A 78 19.48 -4.89 9.78
N ARG A 79 18.89 -6.11 9.66
CA ARG A 79 19.36 -7.10 8.69
C ARG A 79 19.24 -6.59 7.26
N LEU A 80 18.10 -6.03 6.86
CA LEU A 80 17.90 -5.48 5.53
C LEU A 80 18.87 -4.34 5.23
N LYS A 81 19.14 -3.48 6.22
CA LYS A 81 20.13 -2.40 6.08
C LYS A 81 21.50 -2.93 5.68
N GLU A 82 21.98 -3.98 6.35
CA GLU A 82 23.28 -4.59 6.07
C GLU A 82 23.27 -5.33 4.72
N GLU A 83 22.29 -6.20 4.49
CA GLU A 83 22.20 -7.04 3.28
C GLU A 83 22.07 -6.20 2.01
N TRP A 84 21.29 -5.13 2.05
CA TRP A 84 20.97 -4.29 0.89
C TRP A 84 21.69 -2.96 0.89
N GLN A 85 22.54 -2.70 1.90
CA GLN A 85 23.28 -1.43 2.06
C GLN A 85 22.35 -0.22 1.96
N LEU A 86 21.34 -0.20 2.83
CA LEU A 86 20.29 0.81 2.79
C LEU A 86 20.68 2.08 3.52
N ASP A 87 20.38 3.21 2.90
CA ASP A 87 20.41 4.54 3.53
C ASP A 87 19.07 4.88 4.20
N GLY A 88 17.97 4.27 3.74
CA GLY A 88 16.65 4.57 4.27
C GLY A 88 15.54 3.66 3.77
N VAL A 89 14.33 3.99 4.21
CA VAL A 89 13.08 3.36 3.79
C VAL A 89 12.10 4.41 3.28
N VAL A 90 11.23 4.02 2.36
CA VAL A 90 10.12 4.84 1.88
C VAL A 90 8.81 4.20 2.35
N THR A 91 7.86 5.01 2.79
CA THR A 91 6.51 4.55 3.12
C THR A 91 5.44 5.37 2.41
N GLY A 92 4.27 4.77 2.21
CA GLY A 92 3.08 5.45 1.69
C GLY A 92 2.22 6.09 2.77
N ASP A 93 2.75 6.28 4.00
CA ASP A 93 2.00 6.87 5.10
C ASP A 93 1.61 8.31 4.78
N ILE A 94 0.33 8.61 5.01
CA ILE A 94 -0.26 9.94 4.73
C ILE A 94 -0.35 10.78 5.99
N ASP A 95 -0.67 10.16 7.13
CA ASP A 95 -0.91 10.87 8.39
C ASP A 95 -0.58 10.01 9.61
N SER A 96 -0.60 10.61 10.79
CA SER A 96 -0.45 9.92 12.05
C SER A 96 -1.70 9.10 12.39
N VAL A 97 -1.51 7.89 12.88
CA VAL A 97 -2.60 7.07 13.40
C VAL A 97 -2.87 7.46 14.86
N GLY A 98 -4.08 7.96 15.13
CA GLY A 98 -4.48 8.36 16.49
C GLY A 98 -3.63 9.48 17.12
N GLY A 99 -2.99 10.33 16.30
CA GLY A 99 -2.11 11.40 16.77
C GLY A 99 -0.74 10.94 17.29
N ALA A 100 -0.43 9.65 17.19
CA ALA A 100 0.87 9.10 17.56
C ALA A 100 1.95 9.46 16.51
N PRO A 101 3.23 9.59 16.90
CA PRO A 101 4.33 9.72 15.97
C PRO A 101 4.33 8.61 14.90
N ASN A 102 4.94 8.88 13.75
CA ASN A 102 5.09 7.85 12.73
C ASN A 102 5.93 6.68 13.28
N TRP A 103 5.28 5.54 13.46
CA TRP A 103 5.87 4.36 14.09
C TRP A 103 7.12 3.84 13.36
N ILE A 104 7.15 3.91 12.02
CA ILE A 104 8.32 3.48 11.22
C ILE A 104 9.52 4.38 11.50
N ARG A 105 9.32 5.69 11.68
CA ARG A 105 10.41 6.61 12.02
C ARG A 105 11.05 6.24 13.35
N GLU A 106 10.25 5.90 14.36
CA GLU A 106 10.75 5.47 15.65
C GLU A 106 11.59 4.18 15.55
N ARG A 107 11.17 3.21 14.71
CA ARG A 107 11.90 1.95 14.51
C ARG A 107 13.17 2.12 13.67
N CYS A 108 13.20 3.09 12.77
CA CYS A 108 14.36 3.37 11.91
C CYS A 108 15.43 4.24 12.60
N GLN A 109 15.03 5.09 13.52
CA GLN A 109 15.93 6.05 14.19
C GLN A 109 17.13 5.40 14.85
N PRO A 110 17.01 4.33 15.67
CA PRO A 110 18.17 3.67 16.31
C PRO A 110 19.14 3.05 15.31
N LEU A 111 18.62 2.74 14.11
CA LEU A 111 19.40 2.09 13.04
C LEU A 111 20.09 3.11 12.13
N GLY A 112 19.85 4.41 12.31
CA GLY A 112 20.36 5.45 11.43
C GLY A 112 19.81 5.34 9.99
N LEU A 113 18.60 4.78 9.82
CA LEU A 113 17.90 4.75 8.54
C LEU A 113 17.02 6.00 8.38
N THR A 114 17.15 6.67 7.24
CA THR A 114 16.26 7.79 6.90
C THR A 114 14.89 7.27 6.48
N VAL A 115 13.81 7.82 7.03
CA VAL A 115 12.44 7.49 6.60
C VAL A 115 11.90 8.59 5.70
N HIS A 116 11.61 8.23 4.45
CA HIS A 116 11.01 9.09 3.46
C HIS A 116 9.50 8.82 3.41
N THR A 117 8.72 9.84 3.76
CA THR A 117 7.26 9.82 3.75
C THR A 117 6.75 10.86 2.75
N PRO A 118 6.85 10.61 1.43
CA PRO A 118 6.56 11.63 0.42
C PRO A 118 5.12 12.12 0.40
N LEU A 119 4.20 11.37 1.00
CA LEU A 119 2.77 11.68 1.04
C LEU A 119 2.33 12.34 2.36
N TRP A 120 3.25 12.44 3.32
CA TRP A 120 2.94 12.85 4.69
C TRP A 120 2.28 14.22 4.76
N GLN A 121 1.11 14.28 5.40
CA GLN A 121 0.30 15.49 5.60
C GLN A 121 -0.10 16.23 4.31
N GLN A 122 -0.06 15.56 3.18
CA GLN A 122 -0.63 16.11 1.96
C GLN A 122 -2.16 15.99 1.98
N SER A 123 -2.82 16.90 1.28
CA SER A 123 -4.27 16.85 1.09
C SER A 123 -4.67 15.54 0.40
N ARG A 124 -5.61 14.80 1.00
CA ARG A 124 -6.16 13.55 0.45
C ARG A 124 -6.68 13.73 -0.98
N GLN A 125 -7.34 14.84 -1.23
CA GLN A 125 -7.82 15.21 -2.56
C GLN A 125 -6.66 15.39 -3.57
N ALA A 126 -5.57 16.05 -3.14
CA ALA A 126 -4.38 16.22 -3.99
C ALA A 126 -3.70 14.88 -4.31
N LEU A 127 -3.62 13.96 -3.33
CA LEU A 127 -3.05 12.63 -3.53
C LEU A 127 -3.88 11.80 -4.52
N LEU A 128 -5.21 11.82 -4.42
CA LEU A 128 -6.08 11.13 -5.38
C LEU A 128 -5.98 11.74 -6.78
N ALA A 129 -5.90 13.07 -6.88
CA ALA A 129 -5.70 13.74 -8.16
C ALA A 129 -4.33 13.39 -8.79
N ASP A 130 -3.26 13.35 -7.99
CA ASP A 130 -1.92 12.95 -8.44
C ASP A 130 -1.88 11.49 -8.88
N MET A 131 -2.57 10.59 -8.16
CA MET A 131 -2.74 9.19 -8.55
C MET A 131 -3.35 9.08 -9.96
N LEU A 132 -4.48 9.76 -10.21
CA LEU A 132 -5.14 9.76 -11.50
C LEU A 132 -4.27 10.39 -12.60
N ALA A 133 -3.63 11.53 -12.31
CA ALA A 133 -2.76 12.23 -13.27
C ALA A 133 -1.56 11.39 -13.69
N ARG A 134 -1.05 10.52 -12.83
CA ARG A 134 0.03 9.57 -13.15
C ARG A 134 -0.45 8.33 -13.90
N GLY A 135 -1.73 8.14 -14.09
CA GLY A 135 -2.28 6.94 -14.73
C GLY A 135 -2.14 5.68 -13.85
N ILE A 136 -2.12 5.82 -12.54
CA ILE A 136 -2.15 4.67 -11.63
C ILE A 136 -3.56 4.08 -11.65
N ILE A 137 -3.66 2.80 -12.00
CA ILE A 137 -4.92 2.05 -12.02
C ILE A 137 -4.98 1.20 -10.73
N ALA A 138 -5.90 1.53 -9.86
CA ALA A 138 -6.15 0.83 -8.61
C ALA A 138 -7.60 0.34 -8.55
N HIS A 139 -7.81 -0.79 -7.88
CA HIS A 139 -9.15 -1.34 -7.64
C HIS A 139 -9.39 -1.41 -6.13
N LEU A 140 -10.64 -1.24 -5.71
CA LEU A 140 -11.02 -1.49 -4.32
C LEU A 140 -10.89 -2.99 -4.07
N SER A 141 -9.86 -3.38 -3.34
CA SER A 141 -9.55 -4.79 -3.06
C SER A 141 -10.31 -5.37 -1.89
N CYS A 142 -10.70 -4.52 -0.95
CA CYS A 142 -11.48 -4.87 0.23
C CYS A 142 -12.30 -3.67 0.66
N VAL A 143 -13.54 -3.89 1.11
CA VAL A 143 -14.41 -2.87 1.67
C VAL A 143 -14.98 -3.33 3.00
N ASP A 144 -15.14 -2.39 3.94
CA ASP A 144 -15.92 -2.61 5.16
C ASP A 144 -17.41 -2.47 4.82
N THR A 145 -18.15 -3.58 4.91
CA THR A 145 -19.57 -3.63 4.53
C THR A 145 -20.49 -2.87 5.49
N ARG A 146 -19.96 -2.34 6.57
CA ARG A 146 -20.67 -1.41 7.47
C ARG A 146 -20.68 0.01 6.92
N VAL A 147 -19.75 0.32 5.98
CA VAL A 147 -19.57 1.65 5.39
C VAL A 147 -19.92 1.64 3.90
N LEU A 148 -19.42 0.68 3.15
CA LEU A 148 -19.63 0.56 1.71
C LEU A 148 -20.32 -0.75 1.35
N ALA A 149 -21.27 -0.70 0.43
CA ALA A 149 -21.91 -1.91 -0.07
C ALA A 149 -20.87 -2.84 -0.73
N PRO A 150 -21.04 -4.19 -0.64
CA PRO A 150 -20.06 -5.15 -1.17
C PRO A 150 -19.77 -4.99 -2.66
N GLU A 151 -20.68 -4.41 -3.42
CA GLU A 151 -20.58 -4.15 -4.87
C GLU A 151 -19.50 -3.12 -5.21
N TRP A 152 -18.98 -2.40 -4.22
CA TRP A 152 -17.82 -1.54 -4.40
C TRP A 152 -16.53 -2.33 -4.57
N THR A 153 -16.47 -3.56 -4.05
CA THR A 153 -15.31 -4.43 -4.20
C THR A 153 -15.04 -4.74 -5.68
N GLY A 154 -13.80 -4.56 -6.11
CA GLY A 154 -13.37 -4.78 -7.50
C GLY A 154 -13.56 -3.57 -8.43
N ARG A 155 -14.29 -2.54 -8.01
CA ARG A 155 -14.41 -1.31 -8.83
C ARG A 155 -13.06 -0.64 -9.00
N THR A 156 -12.82 -0.13 -10.20
CA THR A 156 -11.65 0.71 -10.48
C THR A 156 -11.82 2.07 -9.80
N LEU A 157 -10.78 2.54 -9.15
CA LEU A 157 -10.74 3.85 -8.48
C LEU A 157 -10.41 4.94 -9.51
N ASP A 158 -11.33 5.15 -10.44
CA ASP A 158 -11.27 6.20 -11.46
C ASP A 158 -11.99 7.50 -11.02
N ALA A 159 -12.00 8.51 -11.87
CA ALA A 159 -12.61 9.80 -11.55
C ALA A 159 -14.11 9.69 -11.23
N ALA A 160 -14.84 8.79 -11.92
CA ALA A 160 -16.27 8.58 -11.68
C ALA A 160 -16.51 7.90 -10.33
N THR A 161 -15.78 6.82 -10.04
CA THR A 161 -15.83 6.11 -8.76
C THR A 161 -15.44 7.03 -7.59
N LEU A 162 -14.42 7.86 -7.76
CA LEU A 162 -14.03 8.85 -6.74
C LEU A 162 -15.11 9.89 -6.49
N ALA A 163 -15.77 10.39 -7.53
CA ALA A 163 -16.87 11.33 -7.37
C ALA A 163 -18.05 10.71 -6.62
N GLU A 164 -18.40 9.45 -6.92
CA GLU A 164 -19.42 8.70 -6.18
C GLU A 164 -19.02 8.48 -4.70
N LEU A 165 -17.75 8.10 -4.45
CA LEU A 165 -17.24 7.93 -3.07
C LEU A 165 -17.30 9.25 -2.29
N GLN A 166 -16.93 10.37 -2.90
CA GLN A 166 -16.99 11.68 -2.26
C GLN A 166 -18.44 12.06 -1.88
N GLN A 167 -19.39 11.92 -2.81
CA GLN A 167 -20.79 12.18 -2.53
C GLN A 167 -21.36 11.27 -1.44
N LEU A 168 -20.95 10.01 -1.43
CA LEU A 168 -21.37 9.05 -0.41
C LEU A 168 -20.75 9.42 0.95
N ALA A 169 -19.47 9.77 0.97
CA ALA A 169 -18.75 10.18 2.18
C ALA A 169 -19.32 11.44 2.81
N GLU A 170 -19.70 12.44 2.00
CA GLU A 170 -20.37 13.67 2.48
C GLU A 170 -21.71 13.36 3.14
N ARG A 171 -22.45 12.37 2.63
CA ARG A 171 -23.77 11.98 3.13
C ARG A 171 -23.70 11.10 4.37
N GLU A 172 -22.79 10.14 4.40
CA GLU A 172 -22.69 9.10 5.43
C GLU A 172 -21.62 9.39 6.49
N GLY A 173 -20.73 10.36 6.25
CA GLY A 173 -19.76 10.85 7.24
C GLY A 173 -18.49 9.96 7.39
N PHE A 174 -17.98 9.39 6.31
CA PHE A 174 -16.73 8.61 6.31
C PHE A 174 -15.62 9.28 5.49
N ASP A 175 -14.39 8.72 5.53
CA ASP A 175 -13.26 9.23 4.74
C ASP A 175 -13.27 8.66 3.30
N ALA A 176 -13.56 9.51 2.32
CA ALA A 176 -13.57 9.13 0.90
C ALA A 176 -12.23 8.58 0.37
N CYS A 177 -11.12 8.76 1.10
CA CYS A 177 -9.81 8.22 0.73
C CYS A 177 -9.51 6.83 1.31
N GLY A 178 -10.38 6.32 2.20
CA GLY A 178 -10.26 5.00 2.81
C GLY A 178 -9.21 4.91 3.93
N GLU A 179 -8.84 6.04 4.55
CA GLU A 179 -7.74 6.07 5.53
C GLU A 179 -8.14 5.58 6.92
N GLN A 180 -9.44 5.40 7.18
CA GLN A 180 -9.95 4.89 8.44
C GLN A 180 -10.40 3.42 8.35
N GLY A 181 -10.08 2.74 7.24
CA GLY A 181 -10.39 1.34 7.01
C GLY A 181 -11.70 1.09 6.26
N GLU A 182 -12.29 2.12 5.67
CA GLU A 182 -13.53 2.01 4.88
C GLU A 182 -13.33 1.10 3.67
N TYR A 183 -12.15 1.22 3.04
CA TYR A 183 -11.73 0.34 1.96
C TYR A 183 -10.21 0.28 1.83
N HIS A 184 -9.74 -0.75 1.15
CA HIS A 184 -8.36 -0.90 0.72
C HIS A 184 -8.29 -1.01 -0.80
N THR A 185 -7.09 -0.79 -1.36
CA THR A 185 -6.88 -0.82 -2.81
C THR A 185 -5.72 -1.70 -3.20
N MET A 186 -5.77 -2.26 -4.42
CA MET A 186 -4.64 -2.93 -5.07
C MET A 186 -4.42 -2.33 -6.45
N VAL A 187 -3.18 -1.96 -6.74
CA VAL A 187 -2.78 -1.39 -8.03
C VAL A 187 -2.58 -2.52 -9.05
N THR A 188 -3.11 -2.33 -10.25
CA THR A 188 -2.95 -3.28 -11.36
C THR A 188 -2.15 -2.72 -12.52
N ASP A 189 -1.95 -1.38 -12.57
CA ASP A 189 -1.12 -0.74 -13.58
C ASP A 189 -0.66 0.64 -13.10
N GLY A 190 0.38 1.17 -13.74
CA GLY A 190 0.90 2.49 -13.43
C GLY A 190 2.35 2.68 -13.88
N PRO A 191 2.97 3.82 -13.54
CA PRO A 191 4.33 4.15 -13.95
C PRO A 191 5.36 3.10 -13.54
N GLY A 192 5.97 2.45 -14.53
CA GLY A 192 6.99 1.43 -14.34
C GLY A 192 6.50 -0.01 -14.36
N PHE A 193 5.19 -0.25 -14.49
CA PHE A 193 4.68 -1.57 -14.82
C PHE A 193 5.08 -1.96 -16.25
N ALA A 194 5.61 -3.16 -16.44
CA ALA A 194 5.93 -3.70 -17.77
C ALA A 194 4.66 -4.06 -18.56
N ALA A 195 3.61 -4.47 -17.86
CA ALA A 195 2.28 -4.75 -18.40
C ALA A 195 1.23 -4.69 -17.29
N PRO A 196 -0.03 -4.36 -17.61
CA PRO A 196 -1.15 -4.40 -16.66
C PRO A 196 -1.38 -5.80 -16.09
N LEU A 197 -1.73 -5.87 -14.81
CA LEU A 197 -2.14 -7.11 -14.15
C LEU A 197 -3.64 -7.33 -14.36
N ARG A 198 -4.02 -8.55 -14.73
CA ARG A 198 -5.42 -8.92 -14.94
C ARG A 198 -6.02 -9.49 -13.65
N LEU A 199 -7.28 -9.10 -13.40
CA LEU A 199 -8.09 -9.57 -12.28
C LEU A 199 -9.40 -10.24 -12.78
N ASP A 200 -9.46 -10.63 -14.06
CA ASP A 200 -10.71 -11.09 -14.70
C ASP A 200 -11.32 -12.32 -14.02
N ASP A 201 -10.48 -13.16 -13.41
CA ASP A 201 -10.92 -14.39 -12.74
C ASP A 201 -11.11 -14.21 -11.23
N TRP A 202 -10.84 -13.00 -10.70
CA TRP A 202 -10.97 -12.75 -9.27
C TRP A 202 -12.44 -12.65 -8.87
N LEU A 203 -12.75 -13.20 -7.69
CA LEU A 203 -14.11 -13.26 -7.15
C LEU A 203 -14.25 -12.37 -5.92
N VAL A 204 -15.45 -11.88 -5.70
CA VAL A 204 -15.76 -11.18 -4.44
C VAL A 204 -16.11 -12.23 -3.39
N ALA A 205 -15.26 -12.37 -2.37
CA ALA A 205 -15.50 -13.18 -1.19
C ALA A 205 -15.92 -12.30 0.00
N ARG A 206 -16.51 -12.94 1.03
CA ARG A 206 -16.93 -12.25 2.25
C ARG A 206 -16.43 -12.97 3.48
N GLN A 207 -15.98 -12.20 4.45
CA GLN A 207 -15.64 -12.69 5.78
C GLN A 207 -15.99 -11.63 6.83
N ASP A 208 -16.80 -11.96 7.80
CA ASP A 208 -17.31 -11.02 8.81
C ASP A 208 -17.96 -9.78 8.15
N HIS A 209 -17.43 -8.61 8.44
CA HIS A 209 -17.87 -7.33 7.87
C HIS A 209 -17.02 -6.88 6.67
N LEU A 210 -16.24 -7.78 6.07
CA LEU A 210 -15.40 -7.47 4.92
C LEU A 210 -15.91 -8.16 3.67
N ALA A 211 -15.93 -7.43 2.56
CA ALA A 211 -16.00 -7.98 1.22
C ALA A 211 -14.67 -7.70 0.50
N TYR A 212 -14.05 -8.72 -0.10
CA TYR A 212 -12.71 -8.60 -0.64
C TYR A 212 -12.51 -9.40 -1.91
N LEU A 213 -11.52 -9.00 -2.72
CA LEU A 213 -11.10 -9.73 -3.89
C LEU A 213 -10.31 -10.97 -3.48
N ALA A 214 -10.79 -12.13 -3.87
CA ALA A 214 -10.15 -13.42 -3.66
C ALA A 214 -9.62 -13.98 -4.99
N GLU A 215 -8.41 -14.53 -4.95
CA GLU A 215 -7.86 -15.28 -6.07
C GLU A 215 -8.71 -16.54 -6.33
N PRO A 216 -8.95 -16.94 -7.60
CA PRO A 216 -9.64 -18.18 -7.90
C PRO A 216 -8.88 -19.35 -7.28
N GLN A 217 -9.61 -20.23 -6.62
CA GLN A 217 -9.03 -21.49 -6.15
C GLN A 217 -8.84 -22.40 -7.37
N GLY A 218 -7.55 -22.63 -7.72
CA GLY A 218 -7.18 -23.53 -8.79
C GLY A 218 -7.48 -25.00 -8.49
#